data_d4483aed57fbca2b44b00c113594dabf
#
_entry.id   d4483aed57fbca2b44b00c113594dabf
#
_cell.length_a   1.000
_cell.length_b   1.000
_cell.length_c   1.000
_cell.angle_alpha   90.00
_cell.angle_beta   90.00
_cell.angle_gamma   90.00
#
_symmetry.space_group_name_H-M   'P 1'
#
loop_
_entity.id
_entity.type
_entity.pdbx_description
1 polymer ?
#
loop_
_entity_poly.entity_id
_entity_poly.type
_entity_poly.pdbx_seq_one_letter_code
_entity_poly.pdbx_strand_id
1 'polypeptide(L)'
;MPHKIIRNPSDLAINGAPPAFYEPLHVGRPNIGDRDAFLQRVNQILDSQWLTNNGPMVQEFEQRIADHLGVKHCVAMCNGTIALEIAIRALGLKGEVIIPSWTFVATAHALYWQGITPVFADIDPATHNLDPDAVRRMITPRTTGIIGVHL
;
A
#
# COMPACT_ATOMS: atom_id res chain seq x y z
N MET A 1 -10.11 17.56 -21.04
CA MET A 1 -10.70 16.79 -22.16
C MET A 1 -12.16 16.53 -21.84
N PRO A 2 -13.12 16.61 -22.80
CA PRO A 2 -14.48 16.23 -22.53
C PRO A 2 -14.53 14.75 -22.16
N HIS A 3 -15.17 14.42 -21.05
CA HIS A 3 -15.34 13.04 -20.64
C HIS A 3 -16.23 12.31 -21.66
N LYS A 4 -15.75 11.17 -22.19
CA LYS A 4 -16.55 10.30 -23.05
C LYS A 4 -17.66 9.69 -22.20
N ILE A 5 -18.92 9.97 -22.58
CA ILE A 5 -20.08 9.37 -21.89
C ILE A 5 -20.38 8.04 -22.56
N ILE A 6 -20.31 6.94 -21.82
CA ILE A 6 -20.68 5.60 -22.24
C ILE A 6 -22.15 5.38 -21.88
N ARG A 7 -22.99 5.13 -22.87
CA ARG A 7 -24.43 4.85 -22.69
C ARG A 7 -24.83 3.46 -23.16
N ASN A 8 -24.12 2.93 -24.17
CA ASN A 8 -24.39 1.64 -24.78
C ASN A 8 -23.08 0.84 -24.94
N PRO A 9 -23.17 -0.49 -25.09
CA PRO A 9 -21.99 -1.31 -25.37
C PRO A 9 -21.23 -0.89 -26.63
N SER A 10 -21.92 -0.34 -27.65
CA SER A 10 -21.31 0.18 -28.88
C SER A 10 -20.43 1.42 -28.68
N ASP A 11 -20.54 2.10 -27.51
CA ASP A 11 -19.72 3.27 -27.21
C ASP A 11 -18.34 2.87 -26.64
N LEU A 12 -18.15 1.59 -26.34
CA LEU A 12 -16.88 1.05 -25.84
C LEU A 12 -15.88 0.88 -26.98
N ALA A 13 -14.62 1.23 -26.74
CA ALA A 13 -13.54 1.09 -27.72
C ALA A 13 -13.32 -0.37 -28.15
N ILE A 14 -13.52 -1.33 -27.24
CA ILE A 14 -13.45 -2.77 -27.53
C ILE A 14 -14.50 -3.21 -28.58
N ASN A 15 -15.60 -2.47 -28.73
CA ASN A 15 -16.66 -2.70 -29.70
C ASN A 15 -16.55 -1.78 -30.93
N GLY A 16 -15.35 -1.19 -31.16
CA GLY A 16 -15.05 -0.40 -32.35
C GLY A 16 -15.28 1.11 -32.23
N ALA A 17 -15.76 1.62 -31.09
CA ALA A 17 -15.83 3.06 -30.88
C ALA A 17 -14.42 3.69 -30.68
N PRO A 18 -14.24 5.00 -30.92
CA PRO A 18 -12.98 5.67 -30.66
C PRO A 18 -12.56 5.53 -29.21
N PRO A 19 -11.25 5.30 -28.91
CA PRO A 19 -10.77 5.21 -27.54
C PRO A 19 -10.91 6.54 -26.80
N ALA A 20 -11.05 6.50 -25.48
CA ALA A 20 -11.08 7.69 -24.63
C ALA A 20 -9.70 8.38 -24.56
N PHE A 21 -8.63 7.61 -24.74
CA PHE A 21 -7.25 8.10 -24.75
C PHE A 21 -6.55 7.57 -26.00
N TYR A 22 -5.89 8.45 -26.76
CA TYR A 22 -5.07 8.05 -27.92
C TYR A 22 -3.73 7.45 -27.50
N GLU A 23 -3.19 7.94 -26.39
CA GLU A 23 -2.00 7.35 -25.76
C GLU A 23 -2.42 6.46 -24.57
N PRO A 24 -1.76 5.31 -24.37
CA PRO A 24 -2.08 4.43 -23.25
C PRO A 24 -1.90 5.13 -21.91
N LEU A 25 -2.93 5.09 -21.05
CA LEU A 25 -2.83 5.51 -19.66
C LEU A 25 -2.32 4.34 -18.83
N HIS A 26 -1.01 4.33 -18.56
CA HIS A 26 -0.37 3.26 -17.80
C HIS A 26 -0.58 3.48 -16.30
N VAL A 27 -1.26 2.55 -15.62
CA VAL A 27 -1.48 2.58 -14.17
C VAL A 27 -0.18 2.44 -13.39
N GLY A 28 0.74 1.60 -13.87
CA GLY A 28 2.00 1.29 -13.20
C GLY A 28 3.21 2.11 -13.67
N ARG A 29 3.02 3.28 -14.30
CA ARG A 29 4.14 4.09 -14.78
C ARG A 29 4.82 4.80 -13.61
N PRO A 30 6.10 4.48 -13.30
CA PRO A 30 6.80 5.07 -12.17
C PRO A 30 7.10 6.56 -12.42
N ASN A 31 7.05 7.35 -11.36
CA ASN A 31 7.58 8.71 -11.35
C ASN A 31 9.06 8.67 -10.93
N ILE A 32 9.94 9.07 -11.83
CA ILE A 32 11.39 9.06 -11.57
C ILE A 32 11.85 10.31 -10.77
N GLY A 33 11.05 11.37 -10.79
CA GLY A 33 11.44 12.63 -10.15
C GLY A 33 12.68 13.25 -10.80
N ASP A 34 13.57 13.80 -10.00
CA ASP A 34 14.85 14.39 -10.45
C ASP A 34 15.87 13.29 -10.73
N ARG A 35 16.09 13.02 -12.01
CA ARG A 35 17.01 11.98 -12.47
C ARG A 35 18.47 12.27 -12.13
N ASP A 36 18.90 13.53 -12.22
CA ASP A 36 20.30 13.89 -12.01
C ASP A 36 20.65 13.78 -10.52
N ALA A 37 19.77 14.25 -9.64
CA ALA A 37 19.91 14.06 -8.20
C ALA A 37 19.91 12.57 -7.83
N PHE A 38 19.08 11.76 -8.47
CA PHE A 38 19.09 10.30 -8.26
C PHE A 38 20.43 9.66 -8.64
N LEU A 39 20.94 9.96 -9.84
CA LEU A 39 22.22 9.42 -10.31
C LEU A 39 23.40 9.88 -9.46
N GLN A 40 23.39 11.14 -8.98
CA GLN A 40 24.39 11.62 -8.05
C GLN A 40 24.42 10.81 -6.75
N ARG A 41 23.24 10.46 -6.17
CA ARG A 41 23.15 9.60 -4.98
C ARG A 41 23.64 8.19 -5.25
N VAL A 42 23.33 7.63 -6.41
CA VAL A 42 23.85 6.31 -6.81
C VAL A 42 25.38 6.32 -6.85
N ASN A 43 26.02 7.35 -7.44
CA ASN A 43 27.47 7.49 -7.46
C ASN A 43 28.03 7.58 -6.03
N GLN A 44 27.43 8.39 -5.14
CA GLN A 44 27.85 8.47 -3.74
C GLN A 44 27.81 7.10 -3.02
N ILE A 45 26.78 6.28 -3.29
CA ILE A 45 26.70 4.93 -2.73
C ILE A 45 27.84 4.07 -3.23
N LEU A 46 28.13 4.09 -4.54
CA LEU A 46 29.20 3.31 -5.13
C LEU A 46 30.58 3.76 -4.62
N ASP A 47 30.82 5.06 -4.53
CA ASP A 47 32.08 5.65 -4.03
C ASP A 47 32.31 5.28 -2.55
N SER A 48 31.24 5.24 -1.75
CA SER A 48 31.34 4.84 -0.32
C SER A 48 31.61 3.36 -0.13
N GLN A 49 31.38 2.54 -1.14
CA GLN A 49 31.43 1.06 -1.09
C GLN A 49 30.52 0.43 0.00
N TRP A 50 29.60 1.20 0.57
CA TRP A 50 28.61 0.67 1.51
C TRP A 50 27.30 0.33 0.80
N LEU A 51 27.22 -0.89 0.30
CA LEU A 51 26.11 -1.41 -0.50
C LEU A 51 25.13 -2.29 0.29
N THR A 52 25.33 -2.43 1.58
CA THR A 52 24.54 -3.30 2.45
C THR A 52 23.61 -2.51 3.38
N ASN A 53 23.06 -3.21 4.38
CA ASN A 53 22.06 -2.69 5.30
C ASN A 53 22.55 -1.47 6.10
N ASN A 54 21.60 -0.63 6.51
CA ASN A 54 21.83 0.51 7.40
C ASN A 54 22.88 1.51 6.89
N GLY A 55 22.98 1.67 5.57
CA GLY A 55 23.86 2.66 4.95
C GLY A 55 23.36 4.10 5.14
N PRO A 56 24.22 5.12 4.85
CA PRO A 56 23.86 6.53 5.06
C PRO A 56 22.57 6.95 4.35
N MET A 57 22.30 6.42 3.16
CA MET A 57 21.11 6.80 2.39
C MET A 57 19.81 6.27 3.01
N VAL A 58 19.81 5.05 3.59
CA VAL A 58 18.63 4.54 4.29
C VAL A 58 18.40 5.29 5.59
N GLN A 59 19.45 5.64 6.32
CA GLN A 59 19.33 6.44 7.54
C GLN A 59 18.78 7.84 7.25
N GLU A 60 19.28 8.52 6.19
CA GLU A 60 18.74 9.80 5.73
C GLU A 60 17.27 9.66 5.33
N PHE A 61 16.91 8.61 4.62
CA PHE A 61 15.53 8.35 4.21
C PHE A 61 14.60 8.18 5.41
N GLU A 62 14.99 7.34 6.38
CA GLU A 62 14.22 7.11 7.61
C GLU A 62 14.02 8.42 8.39
N GLN A 63 15.08 9.22 8.56
CA GLN A 63 15.00 10.48 9.26
C GLN A 63 14.07 11.47 8.54
N ARG A 64 14.22 11.63 7.22
CA ARG A 64 13.38 12.56 6.44
C ARG A 64 11.91 12.15 6.43
N ILE A 65 11.60 10.87 6.38
CA ILE A 65 10.22 10.39 6.48
C ILE A 65 9.67 10.62 7.89
N ALA A 66 10.45 10.35 8.92
CA ALA A 66 10.04 10.61 10.30
C ALA A 66 9.72 12.10 10.52
N ASP A 67 10.58 12.99 10.04
CA ASP A 67 10.38 14.45 10.12
C ASP A 67 9.14 14.89 9.32
N HIS A 68 8.98 14.38 8.09
CA HIS A 68 7.84 14.72 7.23
C HIS A 68 6.50 14.30 7.83
N LEU A 69 6.45 13.14 8.47
CA LEU A 69 5.25 12.61 9.10
C LEU A 69 5.05 13.09 10.56
N GLY A 70 6.04 13.80 11.12
CA GLY A 70 6.01 14.25 12.52
C GLY A 70 6.04 13.08 13.52
N VAL A 71 6.67 11.97 13.17
CA VAL A 71 6.81 10.78 14.03
C VAL A 71 8.23 10.67 14.57
N LYS A 72 8.38 10.03 15.72
CA LYS A 72 9.68 9.90 16.38
C LYS A 72 10.63 8.94 15.65
N HIS A 73 10.09 7.89 15.04
CA HIS A 73 10.87 6.83 14.41
C HIS A 73 10.23 6.40 13.10
N CYS A 74 11.06 6.08 12.11
CA CYS A 74 10.69 5.42 10.88
C CYS A 74 11.70 4.29 10.65
N VAL A 75 11.24 3.15 10.18
CA VAL A 75 12.09 2.00 9.85
C VAL A 75 11.79 1.59 8.41
N ALA A 76 12.77 1.72 7.53
CA ALA A 76 12.66 1.31 6.14
C ALA A 76 12.74 -0.22 6.01
N MET A 77 11.84 -0.78 5.21
CA MET A 77 11.76 -2.22 4.94
C MET A 77 11.73 -2.46 3.44
N CYS A 78 12.07 -3.68 3.02
CA CYS A 78 12.19 -4.02 1.59
C CYS A 78 10.87 -3.90 0.81
N ASN A 79 9.74 -4.08 1.47
CA ASN A 79 8.40 -3.93 0.89
C ASN A 79 7.32 -3.84 1.98
N GLY A 80 6.08 -3.48 1.56
CA GLY A 80 4.94 -3.33 2.46
C GLY A 80 4.45 -4.63 3.09
N THR A 81 4.61 -5.78 2.44
CA THR A 81 4.22 -7.07 3.00
C THR A 81 5.03 -7.40 4.24
N ILE A 82 6.36 -7.29 4.13
CA ILE A 82 7.27 -7.50 5.27
C ILE A 82 7.04 -6.45 6.37
N ALA A 83 6.76 -5.20 5.98
CA ALA A 83 6.42 -4.16 6.95
C ALA A 83 5.16 -4.51 7.77
N LEU A 84 4.12 -5.03 7.12
CA LEU A 84 2.92 -5.51 7.79
C LEU A 84 3.22 -6.70 8.72
N GLU A 85 3.98 -7.69 8.26
CA GLU A 85 4.34 -8.85 9.08
C GLU A 85 5.10 -8.45 10.35
N ILE A 86 6.07 -7.55 10.21
CA ILE A 86 6.87 -7.06 11.35
C ILE A 86 5.99 -6.24 12.30
N ALA A 87 5.13 -5.36 11.77
CA ALA A 87 4.22 -4.57 12.59
C ALA A 87 3.22 -5.45 13.37
N ILE A 88 2.61 -6.44 12.72
CA ILE A 88 1.71 -7.41 13.34
C ILE A 88 2.41 -8.13 14.49
N ARG A 89 3.66 -8.57 14.27
CA ARG A 89 4.45 -9.27 15.27
C ARG A 89 4.89 -8.37 16.42
N ALA A 90 5.32 -7.15 16.11
CA ALA A 90 5.72 -6.17 17.12
C ALA A 90 4.57 -5.76 18.04
N LEU A 91 3.34 -5.72 17.51
CA LEU A 91 2.12 -5.45 18.27
C LEU A 91 1.61 -6.68 19.04
N GLY A 92 2.19 -7.87 18.83
CA GLY A 92 1.79 -9.11 19.48
C GLY A 92 0.38 -9.57 19.12
N LEU A 93 -0.10 -9.25 17.89
CA LEU A 93 -1.42 -9.66 17.43
C LEU A 93 -1.50 -11.18 17.32
N LYS A 94 -2.67 -11.74 17.65
CA LYS A 94 -2.95 -13.18 17.62
C LYS A 94 -4.47 -13.39 17.50
N GLY A 95 -4.89 -14.65 17.30
CA GLY A 95 -6.31 -15.00 17.22
C GLY A 95 -6.95 -14.47 15.94
N GLU A 96 -7.79 -13.45 16.03
CA GLU A 96 -8.52 -12.87 14.91
C GLU A 96 -8.12 -11.40 14.72
N VAL A 97 -7.90 -10.99 13.46
CA VAL A 97 -7.68 -9.60 13.08
C VAL A 97 -8.63 -9.23 11.95
N ILE A 98 -9.41 -8.16 12.14
CA ILE A 98 -10.38 -7.69 11.15
C ILE A 98 -9.65 -6.88 10.08
N ILE A 99 -9.96 -7.17 8.82
CA ILE A 99 -9.42 -6.49 7.64
C ILE A 99 -10.53 -6.17 6.64
N PRO A 100 -10.38 -5.17 5.76
CA PRO A 100 -11.37 -4.93 4.72
C PRO A 100 -11.41 -6.08 3.70
N SER A 101 -12.61 -6.37 3.17
CA SER A 101 -12.79 -7.32 2.06
C SER A 101 -12.21 -6.79 0.74
N TRP A 102 -12.05 -5.48 0.61
CA TRP A 102 -11.44 -4.79 -0.52
C TRP A 102 -10.04 -4.28 -0.15
N THR A 103 -9.02 -5.09 -0.44
CA THR A 103 -7.62 -4.76 -0.18
C THR A 103 -6.70 -5.62 -1.03
N PHE A 104 -5.43 -5.24 -1.12
CA PHE A 104 -4.43 -6.09 -1.74
C PHE A 104 -4.20 -7.35 -0.89
N VAL A 105 -3.98 -8.48 -1.56
CA VAL A 105 -3.86 -9.80 -0.93
C VAL A 105 -2.82 -9.89 0.20
N ALA A 106 -1.78 -9.06 0.16
CA ALA A 106 -0.74 -9.02 1.20
C ALA A 106 -1.29 -8.71 2.60
N THR A 107 -2.38 -7.94 2.71
CA THR A 107 -3.01 -7.63 3.99
C THR A 107 -3.48 -8.90 4.72
N ALA A 108 -4.13 -9.81 3.98
CA ALA A 108 -4.57 -11.10 4.52
C ALA A 108 -3.40 -12.08 4.72
N HIS A 109 -2.47 -12.15 3.75
CA HIS A 109 -1.33 -13.06 3.80
C HIS A 109 -0.39 -12.75 4.96
N ALA A 110 -0.12 -11.48 5.27
CA ALA A 110 0.72 -11.09 6.39
C ALA A 110 0.20 -11.60 7.74
N LEU A 111 -1.12 -11.76 7.89
CA LEU A 111 -1.76 -12.39 9.05
C LEU A 111 -1.67 -13.92 8.97
N TYR A 112 -2.10 -14.48 7.85
CA TYR A 112 -2.20 -15.91 7.65
C TYR A 112 -0.85 -16.62 7.85
N TRP A 113 0.24 -16.07 7.31
CA TRP A 113 1.59 -16.63 7.46
C TRP A 113 2.10 -16.62 8.90
N GLN A 114 1.50 -15.83 9.76
CA GLN A 114 1.80 -15.80 11.19
C GLN A 114 0.83 -16.63 12.04
N GLY A 115 -0.06 -17.40 11.42
CA GLY A 115 -1.06 -18.22 12.11
C GLY A 115 -2.22 -17.42 12.71
N ILE A 116 -2.44 -16.17 12.23
CA ILE A 116 -3.52 -15.30 12.67
C ILE A 116 -4.66 -15.40 11.67
N THR A 117 -5.88 -15.50 12.15
CA THR A 117 -7.08 -15.61 11.30
C THR A 117 -7.50 -14.22 10.80
N PRO A 118 -7.43 -13.93 9.48
CA PRO A 118 -8.02 -12.72 8.93
C PRO A 118 -9.55 -12.86 8.93
N VAL A 119 -10.24 -11.85 9.47
CA VAL A 119 -11.70 -11.74 9.47
C VAL A 119 -12.07 -10.59 8.54
N PHE A 120 -12.75 -10.92 7.43
CA PHE A 120 -13.11 -9.92 6.44
C PHE A 120 -14.35 -9.16 6.85
N ALA A 121 -14.24 -7.83 6.96
CA ALA A 121 -15.36 -6.92 7.12
C ALA A 121 -15.63 -6.18 5.79
N ASP A 122 -16.87 -5.82 5.56
CA ASP A 122 -17.26 -5.14 4.33
C ASP A 122 -16.82 -3.69 4.32
N ILE A 123 -16.86 -3.08 3.14
CA ILE A 123 -16.47 -1.69 2.90
C ILE A 123 -17.71 -0.83 2.65
N ASP A 124 -17.58 0.45 2.90
CA ASP A 124 -18.55 1.47 2.47
C ASP A 124 -18.47 1.61 0.93
N PRO A 125 -19.60 1.42 0.20
CA PRO A 125 -19.59 1.43 -1.26
C PRO A 125 -19.30 2.81 -1.87
N ALA A 126 -19.41 3.89 -1.12
CA ALA A 126 -19.14 5.23 -1.60
C ALA A 126 -17.68 5.65 -1.46
N THR A 127 -17.04 5.23 -0.38
CA THR A 127 -15.65 5.60 -0.05
C THR A 127 -14.65 4.49 -0.29
N HIS A 128 -15.12 3.24 -0.42
CA HIS A 128 -14.34 2.00 -0.50
C HIS A 128 -13.44 1.74 0.74
N ASN A 129 -13.57 2.55 1.77
CA ASN A 129 -12.90 2.32 3.04
C ASN A 129 -13.69 1.34 3.90
N LEU A 130 -13.03 0.79 4.91
CA LEU A 130 -13.62 -0.15 5.85
C LEU A 130 -14.87 0.43 6.52
N ASP A 131 -16.02 -0.27 6.47
CA ASP A 131 -17.26 0.15 7.11
C ASP A 131 -17.20 -0.10 8.62
N PRO A 132 -17.30 0.94 9.48
CA PRO A 132 -17.27 0.76 10.92
C PRO A 132 -18.39 -0.12 11.48
N ASP A 133 -19.57 -0.13 10.84
CA ASP A 133 -20.67 -0.97 11.27
C ASP A 133 -20.45 -2.43 10.88
N ALA A 134 -19.83 -2.69 9.73
CA ALA A 134 -19.38 -4.03 9.38
C ALA A 134 -18.32 -4.53 10.38
N VAL A 135 -17.37 -3.69 10.74
CA VAL A 135 -16.36 -4.01 11.76
C VAL A 135 -17.02 -4.41 13.09
N ARG A 136 -17.96 -3.60 13.60
CA ARG A 136 -18.65 -3.90 14.86
C ARG A 136 -19.31 -5.27 14.87
N ARG A 137 -19.90 -5.68 13.75
CA ARG A 137 -20.55 -7.01 13.59
C ARG A 137 -19.57 -8.16 13.61
N MET A 138 -18.29 -7.91 13.26
CA MET A 138 -17.25 -8.94 13.18
C MET A 138 -16.41 -9.08 14.45
N ILE A 139 -16.59 -8.20 15.44
CA ILE A 139 -15.83 -8.27 16.70
C ILE A 139 -16.28 -9.50 17.51
N THR A 140 -15.31 -10.32 17.90
CA THR A 140 -15.47 -11.46 18.79
C THR A 140 -14.50 -11.37 19.98
N PRO A 141 -14.64 -12.20 21.01
CA PRO A 141 -13.65 -12.28 22.10
C PRO A 141 -12.22 -12.65 21.65
N ARG A 142 -12.06 -13.16 20.42
CA ARG A 142 -10.75 -13.49 19.82
C ARG A 142 -10.16 -12.36 19.00
N THR A 143 -10.91 -11.29 18.74
CA THR A 143 -10.43 -10.13 17.97
C THR A 143 -9.36 -9.38 18.76
N THR A 144 -8.15 -9.28 18.18
CA THR A 144 -7.01 -8.62 18.80
C THR A 144 -6.56 -7.37 18.06
N GLY A 145 -7.06 -7.14 16.87
CA GLY A 145 -6.69 -5.97 16.07
C GLY A 145 -7.59 -5.75 14.86
N ILE A 146 -7.43 -4.57 14.27
CA ILE A 146 -8.07 -4.15 13.03
C ILE A 146 -6.99 -3.54 12.15
N ILE A 147 -6.92 -3.92 10.88
CA ILE A 147 -6.06 -3.30 9.89
C ILE A 147 -6.96 -2.50 8.94
N GLY A 148 -6.87 -1.17 8.99
CA GLY A 148 -7.51 -0.28 8.02
C GLY A 148 -6.64 -0.12 6.78
N VAL A 149 -7.29 0.02 5.62
CA VAL A 149 -6.65 0.35 4.34
C VAL A 149 -7.34 1.57 3.78
N HIS A 150 -6.56 2.58 3.42
CA HIS A 150 -7.07 3.79 2.76
C HIS A 150 -7.01 3.61 1.25
N LEU A 151 -8.09 3.99 0.55
CA LEU A 151 -8.25 3.94 -0.89
C LEU A 151 -8.59 5.31 -1.48
#